data_31c417a6c435f88850e2162438340819
#
_entry.id   31c417a6c435f88850e2162438340819
#
_cell.length_a   1.000
_cell.length_b   1.000
_cell.length_c   1.000
_cell.angle_alpha   90.00
_cell.angle_beta   90.00
_cell.angle_gamma   90.00
#
_symmetry.space_group_name_H-M   'P 1'
#
loop_
_entity.id
_entity.type
_entity.pdbx_description
1 polymer ?
#
loop_
_entity_poly.entity_id
_entity_poly.type
_entity_poly.pdbx_seq_one_letter_code
_entity_poly.pdbx_strand_id
1 'polypeptide(L)'
;MYNTSKLFNSTTYLTNDGIQNTDSHMMKNIEWGAVAYLKQSIYGLGITDITINNNSSYYTGGGTGTSYKTNIGQSTSGNITGVYDMSGGAWEYVMGNYNKQAGDSGLTVSGVPAEHIDIYSGTSVAASHLGDATGETAGWYSDSAIFVNSSNPWFPRGGYFFSNDAGVFSFGDYAGEVSDHFWFRSVLSVKE
;
A
#
# COMPACT_ATOMS: atom_id res chain seq x y z
N MET A 1 -10.54 0.96 8.38
CA MET A 1 -9.22 1.31 7.83
C MET A 1 -9.07 2.83 7.67
N TYR A 2 -9.70 3.50 6.69
CA TYR A 2 -9.52 4.94 6.45
C TYR A 2 -9.72 5.82 7.69
N ASN A 3 -10.82 5.66 8.43
CA ASN A 3 -11.06 6.43 9.66
C ASN A 3 -10.04 6.15 10.76
N THR A 4 -9.51 4.94 10.83
CA THR A 4 -8.49 4.55 11.80
C THR A 4 -7.15 5.21 11.48
N SER A 5 -6.75 5.28 10.20
CA SER A 5 -5.51 5.93 9.80
C SER A 5 -5.46 7.42 10.15
N LYS A 6 -6.60 8.09 10.20
CA LYS A 6 -6.72 9.50 10.60
C LYS A 6 -6.51 9.74 12.10
N LEU A 7 -6.57 8.70 12.93
CA LEU A 7 -6.44 8.86 14.39
C LEU A 7 -5.03 9.27 14.82
N PHE A 8 -4.01 9.00 14.00
CA PHE A 8 -2.65 9.46 14.30
C PHE A 8 -2.55 10.99 14.35
N ASN A 9 -3.42 11.70 13.66
CA ASN A 9 -3.55 13.16 13.73
C ASN A 9 -4.49 13.61 14.87
N SER A 10 -4.82 12.72 15.81
CA SER A 10 -5.62 13.09 16.98
C SER A 10 -4.76 13.78 18.04
N THR A 11 -5.38 14.66 18.84
CA THR A 11 -4.71 15.35 19.94
C THR A 11 -3.99 14.42 20.92
N THR A 12 -4.47 13.19 21.09
CA THR A 12 -3.87 12.21 22.00
C THR A 12 -2.45 11.80 21.54
N TYR A 13 -2.29 11.45 20.26
CA TYR A 13 -0.99 11.07 19.71
C TYR A 13 -0.08 12.29 19.52
N LEU A 14 -0.60 13.37 18.98
CA LEU A 14 0.15 14.60 18.77
C LEU A 14 0.75 15.18 20.06
N THR A 15 -0.02 15.12 21.16
CA THR A 15 0.44 15.67 22.46
C THR A 15 1.53 14.81 23.07
N ASN A 16 1.46 13.49 22.92
CA ASN A 16 2.41 12.57 23.54
C ASN A 16 3.71 12.45 22.75
N ASP A 17 3.64 12.53 21.42
CA ASP A 17 4.77 12.22 20.54
C ASP A 17 5.42 13.47 19.93
N GLY A 18 4.94 14.66 20.29
CA GLY A 18 5.48 15.93 19.80
C GLY A 18 5.25 16.19 18.31
N ILE A 19 4.38 15.42 17.68
CA ILE A 19 4.07 15.51 16.24
C ILE A 19 2.99 16.58 16.06
N GLN A 20 3.39 17.78 15.66
CA GLN A 20 2.48 18.89 15.40
C GLN A 20 2.40 19.20 13.89
N ASN A 21 1.29 19.80 13.46
CA ASN A 21 1.05 20.17 12.06
C ASN A 21 1.24 19.01 11.07
N THR A 22 0.66 17.86 11.39
CA THR A 22 0.70 16.71 10.51
C THR A 22 -0.66 16.41 9.92
N ASP A 23 -0.67 15.80 8.76
CA ASP A 23 -1.79 15.09 8.19
C ASP A 23 -1.55 13.58 8.36
N SER A 24 -2.59 12.86 8.75
CA SER A 24 -2.56 11.40 8.85
C SER A 24 -3.70 10.83 8.01
N HIS A 25 -3.35 9.98 7.07
CA HIS A 25 -4.31 9.34 6.19
C HIS A 25 -3.89 7.92 5.83
N MET A 26 -4.81 7.16 5.24
CA MET A 26 -4.51 5.86 4.68
C MET A 26 -3.72 6.04 3.38
N MET A 27 -2.62 5.29 3.21
CA MET A 27 -1.71 5.41 2.06
C MET A 27 -2.48 5.42 0.74
N LYS A 28 -2.18 6.40 -0.12
CA LYS A 28 -2.72 6.48 -1.48
C LYS A 28 -1.97 5.56 -2.44
N ASN A 29 -2.55 5.32 -3.60
CA ASN A 29 -1.89 4.51 -4.61
C ASN A 29 -0.60 5.18 -5.14
N ILE A 30 -0.61 6.50 -5.32
CA ILE A 30 0.59 7.25 -5.73
C ILE A 30 1.69 7.23 -4.66
N GLU A 31 1.34 7.17 -3.38
CA GLU A 31 2.32 7.09 -2.29
C GLU A 31 2.94 5.70 -2.20
N TRP A 32 2.15 4.64 -2.47
CA TRP A 32 2.71 3.31 -2.67
C TRP A 32 3.72 3.31 -3.82
N GLY A 33 3.34 3.91 -4.95
CA GLY A 33 4.20 4.06 -6.11
C GLY A 33 5.52 4.76 -5.79
N ALA A 34 5.48 5.83 -5.00
CA ALA A 34 6.69 6.55 -4.57
C ALA A 34 7.66 5.64 -3.82
N VAL A 35 7.16 4.80 -2.89
CA VAL A 35 7.99 3.82 -2.16
C VAL A 35 8.51 2.72 -3.10
N ALA A 36 7.68 2.23 -4.02
CA ALA A 36 8.08 1.22 -5.00
C ALA A 36 9.20 1.73 -5.94
N TYR A 37 9.10 2.98 -6.40
CA TYR A 37 10.17 3.60 -7.21
C TYR A 37 11.42 3.90 -6.40
N LEU A 38 11.28 4.30 -5.14
CA LEU A 38 12.45 4.47 -4.25
C LEU A 38 13.18 3.13 -4.07
N LYS A 39 12.44 2.02 -3.87
CA LYS A 39 13.01 0.66 -3.85
C LYS A 39 13.78 0.35 -5.13
N GLN A 40 13.25 0.73 -6.30
CA GLN A 40 13.85 0.46 -7.61
C GLN A 40 15.07 1.35 -7.91
N SER A 41 15.26 2.42 -7.16
CA SER A 41 16.35 3.38 -7.34
C SER A 41 17.69 2.86 -6.79
N ILE A 42 18.76 3.62 -7.06
CA ILE A 42 20.09 3.38 -6.47
C ILE A 42 20.13 3.55 -4.94
N TYR A 43 19.12 4.19 -4.36
CA TYR A 43 18.98 4.37 -2.91
C TYR A 43 18.19 3.22 -2.24
N GLY A 44 17.61 2.33 -3.03
CA GLY A 44 16.92 1.13 -2.59
C GLY A 44 17.67 -0.13 -3.00
N LEU A 45 16.92 -1.14 -3.42
CA LEU A 45 17.45 -2.44 -3.86
C LEU A 45 17.84 -2.46 -5.35
N GLY A 46 17.56 -1.38 -6.10
CA GLY A 46 17.74 -1.37 -7.54
C GLY A 46 16.89 -2.47 -8.20
N ILE A 47 17.53 -3.24 -9.08
CA ILE A 47 16.88 -4.36 -9.80
C ILE A 47 16.72 -5.63 -8.96
N THR A 48 17.23 -5.67 -7.73
CA THR A 48 17.02 -6.82 -6.83
C THR A 48 15.59 -6.77 -6.30
N ASP A 49 14.87 -7.87 -6.43
CA ASP A 49 13.50 -7.93 -5.92
C ASP A 49 13.45 -8.07 -4.40
N ILE A 50 12.35 -7.65 -3.80
CA ILE A 50 12.07 -7.86 -2.37
C ILE A 50 11.64 -9.32 -2.21
N THR A 51 12.22 -10.01 -1.23
CA THR A 51 11.78 -11.37 -0.88
C THR A 51 10.32 -11.36 -0.44
N ILE A 52 9.48 -12.20 -1.03
CA ILE A 52 8.06 -12.30 -0.67
C ILE A 52 7.93 -12.74 0.80
N ASN A 53 7.15 -11.99 1.58
CA ASN A 53 6.75 -12.42 2.93
C ASN A 53 5.71 -13.54 2.83
N ASN A 54 6.14 -14.77 2.97
CA ASN A 54 5.29 -15.97 2.90
C ASN A 54 4.80 -16.45 4.28
N ASN A 55 4.87 -15.62 5.31
CA ASN A 55 4.45 -15.98 6.66
C ASN A 55 2.94 -15.79 6.84
N SER A 56 2.22 -16.89 7.10
CA SER A 56 0.76 -16.90 7.30
C SER A 56 0.28 -16.24 8.59
N SER A 57 1.19 -15.90 9.50
CA SER A 57 0.90 -15.13 10.71
C SER A 57 1.19 -13.62 10.51
N TYR A 58 1.55 -13.21 9.31
CA TYR A 58 1.78 -11.82 8.90
C TYR A 58 2.85 -11.08 9.73
N TYR A 59 3.84 -11.79 10.27
CA TYR A 59 4.93 -11.13 10.99
C TYR A 59 5.75 -10.26 10.03
N THR A 60 5.95 -9.02 10.43
CA THR A 60 6.79 -8.06 9.70
C THR A 60 8.19 -8.61 9.46
N GLY A 61 8.62 -8.62 8.21
CA GLY A 61 9.87 -9.22 7.77
C GLY A 61 9.81 -10.73 7.61
N GLY A 62 8.62 -11.36 7.73
CA GLY A 62 8.45 -12.82 7.68
C GLY A 62 8.95 -13.51 8.95
N GLY A 63 8.93 -14.84 8.98
CA GLY A 63 9.40 -15.62 10.14
C GLY A 63 8.55 -15.44 11.40
N THR A 64 9.17 -15.20 12.55
CA THR A 64 8.49 -15.05 13.84
C THR A 64 9.04 -13.88 14.66
N GLY A 65 8.20 -13.28 15.49
CA GLY A 65 8.59 -12.26 16.46
C GLY A 65 9.14 -11.00 15.80
N THR A 66 10.40 -10.65 16.10
CA THR A 66 11.06 -9.43 15.62
C THR A 66 11.96 -9.67 14.41
N SER A 67 11.57 -10.57 13.51
CA SER A 67 12.36 -10.97 12.35
C SER A 67 12.72 -9.79 11.41
N TYR A 68 11.93 -8.71 11.40
CA TYR A 68 12.27 -7.48 10.67
C TYR A 68 13.64 -6.89 11.05
N LYS A 69 14.15 -7.16 12.25
CA LYS A 69 15.47 -6.70 12.69
C LYS A 69 16.64 -7.47 12.06
N THR A 70 16.39 -8.67 11.56
CA THR A 70 17.41 -9.58 11.02
C THR A 70 17.16 -9.96 9.56
N ASN A 71 15.91 -9.91 9.11
CA ASN A 71 15.54 -10.25 7.73
C ASN A 71 15.40 -8.99 6.87
N ILE A 72 16.50 -8.37 6.55
CA ILE A 72 16.54 -7.15 5.71
C ILE A 72 16.14 -7.41 4.25
N GLY A 73 16.02 -8.67 3.80
CA GLY A 73 15.51 -9.02 2.47
C GLY A 73 14.04 -8.63 2.24
N GLN A 74 13.29 -8.33 3.31
CA GLN A 74 11.92 -7.82 3.27
C GLN A 74 11.87 -6.28 3.25
N SER A 75 13.01 -5.59 3.38
CA SER A 75 13.09 -4.14 3.42
C SER A 75 13.29 -3.55 2.02
N THR A 76 12.63 -2.44 1.72
CA THR A 76 12.77 -1.71 0.45
C THR A 76 14.16 -1.11 0.21
N SER A 77 14.96 -0.97 1.26
CA SER A 77 16.31 -0.37 1.20
C SER A 77 17.44 -1.36 1.49
N GLY A 78 17.13 -2.65 1.76
CA GLY A 78 18.13 -3.65 2.11
C GLY A 78 18.80 -3.43 3.47
N ASN A 79 18.20 -2.62 4.33
CA ASN A 79 18.62 -2.39 5.71
C ASN A 79 17.41 -2.25 6.64
N ILE A 80 17.63 -2.17 7.94
CA ILE A 80 16.55 -2.17 8.94
C ILE A 80 15.66 -0.91 8.91
N THR A 81 16.03 0.14 8.21
CA THR A 81 15.30 1.41 8.15
C THR A 81 14.38 1.55 6.95
N GLY A 82 14.33 0.55 6.06
CA GLY A 82 13.41 0.54 4.93
C GLY A 82 11.96 0.25 5.32
N VAL A 83 11.09 0.31 4.34
CA VAL A 83 9.67 -0.06 4.49
C VAL A 83 9.55 -1.57 4.31
N TYR A 84 8.84 -2.22 5.23
CA TYR A 84 8.59 -3.65 5.24
C TYR A 84 7.19 -3.98 4.75
N ASP A 85 6.97 -5.26 4.43
CA ASP A 85 5.68 -5.84 4.04
C ASP A 85 5.06 -5.23 2.77
N MET A 86 5.93 -4.70 1.88
CA MET A 86 5.53 -4.25 0.54
C MET A 86 5.46 -5.40 -0.47
N SER A 87 5.79 -6.63 -0.06
CA SER A 87 5.83 -7.83 -0.91
C SER A 87 5.36 -9.04 -0.10
N GLY A 88 4.16 -9.53 -0.37
CA GLY A 88 3.54 -10.63 0.37
C GLY A 88 3.02 -10.22 1.75
N GLY A 89 2.85 -11.20 2.64
CA GLY A 89 2.14 -10.98 3.89
C GLY A 89 0.64 -10.87 3.66
N ALA A 90 0.03 -9.75 3.99
CA ALA A 90 -1.37 -9.46 3.68
C ALA A 90 -1.47 -8.47 2.51
N TRP A 91 -2.52 -8.58 1.71
CA TRP A 91 -2.89 -7.53 0.79
C TRP A 91 -3.11 -6.21 1.54
N GLU A 92 -2.59 -5.12 1.03
CA GLU A 92 -2.77 -3.81 1.62
C GLU A 92 -3.66 -2.92 0.76
N TYR A 93 -4.88 -2.64 1.25
CA TYR A 93 -5.71 -1.63 0.61
C TYR A 93 -5.03 -0.27 0.63
N VAL A 94 -5.04 0.39 -0.51
CA VAL A 94 -4.65 1.79 -0.65
C VAL A 94 -5.85 2.65 -1.01
N MET A 95 -5.75 3.95 -0.81
CA MET A 95 -6.76 4.93 -1.25
C MET A 95 -6.59 5.22 -2.74
N GLY A 96 -6.85 4.19 -3.55
CA GLY A 96 -6.98 4.20 -4.99
C GLY A 96 -8.32 3.59 -5.36
N ASN A 97 -9.16 4.31 -6.12
CA ASN A 97 -10.55 3.92 -6.31
C ASN A 97 -11.09 4.22 -7.71
N TYR A 98 -11.89 3.32 -8.23
CA TYR A 98 -12.60 3.49 -9.50
C TYR A 98 -13.84 4.37 -9.32
N ASN A 99 -13.86 5.53 -10.00
CA ASN A 99 -15.02 6.41 -10.14
C ASN A 99 -15.78 6.74 -8.84
N LYS A 100 -15.09 6.79 -7.69
CA LYS A 100 -15.68 7.05 -6.37
C LYS A 100 -16.74 6.04 -5.94
N GLN A 101 -16.64 4.81 -6.41
CA GLN A 101 -17.57 3.74 -6.05
C GLN A 101 -17.21 3.13 -4.71
N ALA A 102 -18.18 3.01 -3.82
CA ALA A 102 -17.96 2.46 -2.47
C ALA A 102 -17.63 0.95 -2.49
N GLY A 103 -18.20 0.20 -3.43
CA GLY A 103 -18.18 -1.26 -3.35
C GLY A 103 -18.72 -1.74 -2.01
N ASP A 104 -18.08 -2.74 -1.42
CA ASP A 104 -18.43 -3.32 -0.11
C ASP A 104 -17.67 -2.66 1.06
N SER A 105 -16.95 -1.57 0.80
CA SER A 105 -16.11 -0.91 1.82
C SER A 105 -16.91 -0.22 2.95
N GLY A 106 -18.16 0.10 2.71
CA GLY A 106 -18.97 0.93 3.60
C GLY A 106 -18.49 2.39 3.71
N LEU A 107 -17.50 2.81 2.90
CA LEU A 107 -16.96 4.16 2.93
C LEU A 107 -17.78 5.09 2.02
N THR A 108 -18.18 6.26 2.54
CA THR A 108 -18.74 7.33 1.73
C THR A 108 -17.61 8.04 0.98
N VAL A 109 -17.25 7.52 -0.20
CA VAL A 109 -16.06 7.98 -0.96
C VAL A 109 -16.14 9.46 -1.33
N SER A 110 -17.34 9.98 -1.60
CA SER A 110 -17.54 11.42 -1.89
C SER A 110 -17.21 12.34 -0.72
N GLY A 111 -17.13 11.82 0.51
CA GLY A 111 -16.73 12.56 1.71
C GLY A 111 -15.23 12.48 2.01
N VAL A 112 -14.46 11.76 1.21
CA VAL A 112 -13.01 11.69 1.35
C VAL A 112 -12.38 12.92 0.69
N PRO A 113 -11.50 13.68 1.37
CA PRO A 113 -10.76 14.78 0.76
C PRO A 113 -9.97 14.30 -0.46
N ALA A 114 -9.90 15.14 -1.50
CA ALA A 114 -9.25 14.78 -2.76
C ALA A 114 -7.75 14.49 -2.59
N GLU A 115 -7.10 15.13 -1.62
CA GLU A 115 -5.72 14.90 -1.25
C GLU A 115 -5.46 13.52 -0.62
N HIS A 116 -6.50 12.82 -0.17
CA HIS A 116 -6.40 11.51 0.50
C HIS A 116 -6.79 10.33 -0.39
N ILE A 117 -7.11 10.54 -1.66
CA ILE A 117 -7.56 9.48 -2.55
C ILE A 117 -7.17 9.73 -4.01
N ASP A 118 -6.74 8.70 -4.70
CA ASP A 118 -6.51 8.72 -6.15
C ASP A 118 -7.72 8.10 -6.86
N ILE A 119 -8.33 8.83 -7.79
CA ILE A 119 -9.54 8.39 -8.51
C ILE A 119 -9.21 8.03 -9.95
N TYR A 120 -9.58 6.83 -10.34
CA TYR A 120 -9.36 6.26 -11.67
C TYR A 120 -10.67 6.21 -12.46
N SER A 121 -10.67 6.74 -13.68
CA SER A 121 -11.87 6.81 -14.55
C SER A 121 -11.95 5.69 -15.57
N GLY A 122 -10.96 4.81 -15.68
CA GLY A 122 -10.92 3.68 -16.60
C GLY A 122 -10.69 2.37 -15.85
N THR A 123 -10.79 1.26 -16.60
CA THR A 123 -10.74 -0.11 -16.07
C THR A 123 -9.52 -0.89 -16.56
N SER A 124 -8.49 -0.20 -17.01
CA SER A 124 -7.25 -0.81 -17.48
C SER A 124 -6.05 0.05 -17.07
N VAL A 125 -4.86 -0.51 -17.17
CA VAL A 125 -3.59 0.17 -16.90
C VAL A 125 -3.38 1.45 -17.71
N ALA A 126 -4.09 1.63 -18.82
CA ALA A 126 -4.06 2.89 -19.57
C ALA A 126 -4.67 4.08 -18.81
N ALA A 127 -5.44 3.83 -17.76
CA ALA A 127 -6.02 4.85 -16.89
C ALA A 127 -5.18 5.12 -15.63
N SER A 128 -3.99 4.51 -15.51
CA SER A 128 -3.07 4.74 -14.39
C SER A 128 -2.60 6.20 -14.32
N HIS A 129 -2.21 6.62 -13.13
CA HIS A 129 -1.57 7.91 -12.94
C HIS A 129 -0.05 7.75 -13.01
N LEU A 130 0.61 8.73 -13.61
CA LEU A 130 2.08 8.73 -13.64
C LEU A 130 2.63 8.71 -12.20
N GLY A 131 3.48 7.75 -11.91
CA GLY A 131 4.12 7.61 -10.61
C GLY A 131 3.39 6.73 -9.59
N ASP A 132 2.22 6.17 -9.93
CA ASP A 132 1.48 5.27 -9.03
C ASP A 132 1.98 3.81 -9.06
N ALA A 133 2.96 3.52 -9.90
CA ALA A 133 3.54 2.19 -10.10
C ALA A 133 2.45 1.13 -10.42
N THR A 134 1.57 1.45 -11.34
CA THR A 134 0.61 0.51 -11.93
C THR A 134 0.84 0.36 -13.44
N GLY A 135 0.50 1.35 -14.27
CA GLY A 135 0.63 1.24 -15.71
C GLY A 135 2.07 1.05 -16.19
N GLU A 136 3.01 1.82 -15.66
CA GLU A 136 4.41 1.81 -16.04
C GLU A 136 5.14 0.52 -15.62
N THR A 137 4.64 -0.15 -14.58
CA THR A 137 5.30 -1.31 -13.94
C THR A 137 4.49 -2.59 -14.01
N ALA A 138 3.40 -2.58 -14.79
CA ALA A 138 2.51 -3.74 -14.90
C ALA A 138 3.28 -5.00 -15.31
N GLY A 139 3.23 -6.02 -14.46
CA GLY A 139 3.92 -7.30 -14.66
C GLY A 139 5.43 -7.29 -14.43
N TRP A 140 6.03 -6.22 -13.90
CA TRP A 140 7.42 -6.26 -13.46
C TRP A 140 7.59 -7.35 -12.40
N TYR A 141 8.71 -8.06 -12.45
CA TYR A 141 9.06 -9.20 -11.57
C TYR A 141 8.04 -10.35 -11.60
N SER A 142 7.11 -10.36 -12.56
CA SER A 142 5.96 -11.26 -12.63
C SER A 142 4.88 -10.97 -11.57
N ASP A 143 4.89 -9.79 -11.00
CA ASP A 143 3.91 -9.31 -10.04
C ASP A 143 2.51 -9.24 -10.68
N SER A 144 1.47 -9.48 -9.87
CA SER A 144 0.06 -9.36 -10.31
C SER A 144 -0.25 -7.94 -10.80
N ALA A 145 -1.02 -7.83 -11.88
CA ALA A 145 -1.37 -6.56 -12.50
C ALA A 145 -2.85 -6.54 -12.94
N ILE A 146 -3.76 -6.49 -11.97
CA ILE A 146 -5.21 -6.49 -12.21
C ILE A 146 -5.78 -5.12 -11.84
N PHE A 147 -6.30 -4.39 -12.83
CA PHE A 147 -6.77 -3.02 -12.64
C PHE A 147 -8.21 -2.97 -12.15
N VAL A 148 -8.53 -1.98 -11.32
CA VAL A 148 -9.87 -1.76 -10.75
C VAL A 148 -10.95 -1.58 -11.80
N ASN A 149 -12.20 -1.87 -11.43
CA ASN A 149 -13.37 -1.79 -12.27
C ASN A 149 -14.65 -1.49 -11.44
N SER A 150 -15.81 -1.49 -12.07
CA SER A 150 -17.07 -1.16 -11.40
C SER A 150 -17.50 -2.16 -10.33
N SER A 151 -17.12 -3.43 -10.45
CA SER A 151 -17.45 -4.47 -9.46
C SER A 151 -16.43 -4.50 -8.31
N ASN A 152 -15.17 -4.24 -8.64
CA ASN A 152 -14.04 -4.26 -7.72
C ASN A 152 -13.31 -2.89 -7.75
N PRO A 153 -13.86 -1.87 -7.06
CA PRO A 153 -13.41 -0.48 -7.22
C PRO A 153 -12.16 -0.10 -6.41
N TRP A 154 -11.60 -1.00 -5.61
CA TRP A 154 -10.48 -0.68 -4.72
C TRP A 154 -9.20 -1.43 -5.09
N PHE A 155 -8.07 -0.72 -5.03
CA PHE A 155 -6.76 -1.32 -5.19
C PHE A 155 -6.25 -1.91 -3.87
N PRO A 156 -5.98 -3.22 -3.80
CA PRO A 156 -4.99 -3.79 -2.89
C PRO A 156 -3.62 -3.82 -3.58
N ARG A 157 -2.56 -3.76 -2.77
CA ARG A 157 -1.16 -3.75 -3.19
C ARG A 157 -0.36 -4.84 -2.46
N GLY A 158 0.81 -5.16 -2.98
CA GLY A 158 1.81 -5.99 -2.31
C GLY A 158 1.64 -7.50 -2.46
N GLY A 159 0.43 -7.96 -2.74
CA GLY A 159 0.14 -9.39 -2.81
C GLY A 159 -0.08 -10.02 -1.43
N TYR A 160 -0.27 -11.32 -1.43
CA TYR A 160 -0.66 -12.12 -0.27
C TYR A 160 0.41 -13.18 0.01
N PHE A 161 0.60 -13.59 1.26
CA PHE A 161 1.67 -14.53 1.66
C PHE A 161 1.69 -15.84 0.87
N PHE A 162 0.56 -16.24 0.30
CA PHE A 162 0.42 -17.48 -0.46
C PHE A 162 0.55 -17.26 -1.99
N SER A 163 0.64 -16.01 -2.45
CA SER A 163 0.69 -15.68 -3.87
C SER A 163 2.11 -15.69 -4.41
N ASN A 164 2.34 -16.37 -5.53
CA ASN A 164 3.63 -16.39 -6.22
C ASN A 164 3.86 -15.09 -7.04
N ASP A 165 2.81 -14.30 -7.23
CA ASP A 165 2.78 -13.03 -7.96
C ASP A 165 2.68 -11.81 -7.00
N ALA A 166 2.99 -12.04 -5.72
CA ALA A 166 3.17 -10.97 -4.75
C ALA A 166 4.47 -10.21 -5.00
N GLY A 167 4.45 -8.90 -4.81
CA GLY A 167 5.62 -8.04 -4.99
C GLY A 167 5.29 -6.58 -4.77
N VAL A 168 6.31 -5.75 -4.70
CA VAL A 168 6.13 -4.31 -4.46
C VAL A 168 5.35 -3.61 -5.59
N PHE A 169 5.40 -4.15 -6.81
CA PHE A 169 4.64 -3.65 -7.96
C PHE A 169 3.31 -4.37 -8.14
N SER A 170 3.00 -5.38 -7.31
CA SER A 170 1.72 -6.09 -7.37
C SER A 170 0.55 -5.18 -7.07
N PHE A 171 -0.49 -5.29 -7.87
CA PHE A 171 -1.79 -4.67 -7.62
C PHE A 171 -2.92 -5.59 -8.11
N GLY A 172 -4.04 -5.49 -7.41
CA GLY A 172 -5.27 -6.22 -7.72
C GLY A 172 -6.48 -5.31 -7.69
N ASP A 173 -7.64 -5.91 -7.85
CA ASP A 173 -8.94 -5.28 -7.74
C ASP A 173 -9.84 -6.04 -6.78
N TYR A 174 -10.46 -5.32 -5.84
CA TYR A 174 -11.38 -5.91 -4.86
C TYR A 174 -12.56 -4.98 -4.58
N ALA A 175 -13.64 -5.56 -4.05
CA ALA A 175 -14.86 -4.80 -3.77
C ALA A 175 -14.74 -3.88 -2.54
N GLY A 176 -13.70 -4.03 -1.74
CA GLY A 176 -13.49 -3.22 -0.51
C GLY A 176 -13.97 -3.92 0.76
N GLU A 177 -14.25 -5.20 0.69
CA GLU A 177 -14.71 -6.03 1.81
C GLU A 177 -13.66 -6.13 2.92
N VAL A 178 -14.13 -6.38 4.13
CA VAL A 178 -13.28 -6.64 5.30
C VAL A 178 -12.94 -8.12 5.37
N SER A 179 -11.65 -8.43 5.45
CA SER A 179 -11.12 -9.77 5.65
C SER A 179 -9.85 -9.70 6.49
N ASP A 180 -9.45 -10.82 7.10
CA ASP A 180 -8.18 -10.98 7.80
C ASP A 180 -6.96 -10.97 6.87
N HIS A 181 -7.18 -11.06 5.56
CA HIS A 181 -6.14 -11.00 4.53
C HIS A 181 -5.88 -9.59 4.01
N PHE A 182 -6.69 -8.60 4.40
CA PHE A 182 -6.57 -7.21 3.95
C PHE A 182 -6.23 -6.27 5.10
N TRP A 183 -5.10 -5.63 4.96
CA TRP A 183 -4.58 -4.65 5.90
C TRP A 183 -4.51 -3.27 5.22
N PHE A 184 -3.88 -2.32 5.86
CA PHE A 184 -3.61 -0.99 5.34
C PHE A 184 -2.42 -0.38 6.07
N ARG A 185 -1.80 0.62 5.47
CA ARG A 185 -0.81 1.42 6.17
C ARG A 185 -1.23 2.89 6.23
N SER A 186 -0.83 3.54 7.31
CA SER A 186 -1.03 4.97 7.48
C SER A 186 0.19 5.72 6.97
N VAL A 187 -0.07 6.89 6.39
CA VAL A 187 0.94 7.89 6.06
C VAL A 187 0.78 9.04 7.04
N LEU A 188 1.91 9.58 7.47
CA LEU A 188 2.00 10.78 8.26
C LEU A 188 2.84 11.78 7.49
N SER A 189 2.26 12.90 7.12
CA SER A 189 2.93 13.98 6.39
C SER A 189 2.87 15.28 7.19
N VAL A 190 3.89 16.12 7.03
CA VAL A 190 3.89 17.47 7.61
C VAL A 190 2.98 18.34 6.78
N LYS A 191 2.08 19.10 7.43
CA LYS A 191 1.31 20.15 6.77
C LYS A 191 2.19 21.39 6.59
N GLU A 192 2.29 21.84 5.36
CA GLU A 192 2.91 23.12 5.03
C GLU A 192 2.08 24.31 5.53
#